data_5489869b875220fa04ee1bf06ad309b8
#
_entry.id   5489869b875220fa04ee1bf06ad309b8
#
_cell.length_a   1.000
_cell.length_b   1.000
_cell.length_c   1.000
_cell.angle_alpha   90.00
_cell.angle_beta   90.00
_cell.angle_gamma   90.00
#
_symmetry.space_group_name_H-M   'P 1'
#
loop_
_entity.id
_entity.type
_entity.pdbx_description
1 polymer ?
#
loop_
_entity_poly.entity_id
_entity_poly.type
_entity_poly.pdbx_seq_one_letter_code
_entity_poly.pdbx_strand_id
1 'polypeptide(L)'
;AGIMVGAITLGGLADTYGRRRMFVIEMLVFAVFLVALAVAPSFGWLVFFLFGVGVALGCDYPTAHLVISESIPSRDRGKLVLGAFAFQAVGALFGTAIGYLILANIPELGAWRLMYAVVIAPAVLIVIARLFISDSGQWLMSHGRRAEAERELQRLLEREPPYPKKIHLAEVASASSTRGHQTRPGRWSDLFNAKNRRATILASVPWFLQDLATYGIGIFTPTILSHTIGHEITTAQNVAGVVARDIAGAEGAALVDPLLIAGILAAVLLADRAGRIRLQVLGFIGCAAGLALGLLQAHTDEPWRTMLLFGGFMLFNFMTNLGPNAQTYLLAGEVFPTSIRGKGAGFAAAFAKVGAVLTAFVFPLVLDTAGTDLLLAGLIATSLLGALVTWWFRIETRGVNLEEVGR
;
A
#
# COMPACT_ATOMS: atom_id res chain seq x y z
N ALA A 1 -9.50 6.20 -8.06
CA ALA A 1 -10.33 7.32 -7.57
C ALA A 1 -11.03 6.96 -6.25
N GLY A 2 -11.71 5.81 -6.14
CA GLY A 2 -12.41 5.39 -4.91
C GLY A 2 -11.47 5.35 -3.70
N ILE A 3 -10.29 4.76 -3.83
CA ILE A 3 -9.30 4.70 -2.74
C ILE A 3 -8.90 6.10 -2.27
N MET A 4 -8.69 7.03 -3.19
CA MET A 4 -8.36 8.41 -2.87
C MET A 4 -9.48 9.08 -2.05
N VAL A 5 -10.73 8.94 -2.48
CA VAL A 5 -11.89 9.47 -1.78
C VAL A 5 -12.03 8.85 -0.39
N GLY A 6 -11.93 7.52 -0.28
CA GLY A 6 -12.01 6.80 0.99
C GLY A 6 -10.94 7.25 1.99
N ALA A 7 -9.68 7.37 1.54
CA ALA A 7 -8.56 7.77 2.40
C ALA A 7 -8.74 9.20 2.96
N ILE A 8 -9.22 10.14 2.14
CA ILE A 8 -9.44 11.54 2.58
C ILE A 8 -10.65 11.65 3.49
N THR A 9 -11.80 11.10 3.07
CA THR A 9 -13.08 11.34 3.75
C THR A 9 -13.26 10.47 4.98
N LEU A 10 -12.83 9.21 4.91
CA LEU A 10 -13.10 8.20 5.92
C LEU A 10 -11.87 7.83 6.76
N GLY A 11 -10.65 8.08 6.29
CA GLY A 11 -9.41 7.70 6.98
C GLY A 11 -9.23 8.29 8.38
N GLY A 12 -9.94 9.36 8.72
CA GLY A 12 -9.96 9.95 10.07
C GLY A 12 -11.08 9.43 10.98
N LEU A 13 -12.01 8.61 10.48
CA LEU A 13 -13.16 8.15 11.26
C LEU A 13 -12.75 7.17 12.38
N ALA A 14 -11.68 6.43 12.18
CA ALA A 14 -11.12 5.56 13.20
C ALA A 14 -10.67 6.32 14.46
N ASP A 15 -10.29 7.59 14.32
CA ASP A 15 -9.95 8.46 15.45
C ASP A 15 -11.19 8.83 16.29
N THR A 16 -12.36 8.89 15.66
CA THR A 16 -13.61 9.31 16.30
C THR A 16 -14.43 8.12 16.82
N TYR A 17 -14.62 7.10 16.00
CA TYR A 17 -15.54 5.98 16.29
C TYR A 17 -14.84 4.75 16.90
N GLY A 18 -13.52 4.74 16.95
CA GLY A 18 -12.70 3.64 17.49
C GLY A 18 -12.07 2.76 16.40
N ARG A 19 -10.86 2.26 16.68
CA ARG A 19 -10.05 1.51 15.70
C ARG A 19 -10.75 0.23 15.28
N ARG A 20 -11.18 -0.59 16.24
CA ARG A 20 -11.83 -1.88 16.00
C ARG A 20 -13.11 -1.75 15.18
N ARG A 21 -13.98 -0.80 15.56
CA ARG A 21 -15.29 -0.63 14.88
C ARG A 21 -15.09 -0.26 13.42
N MET A 22 -14.25 0.72 13.15
CA MET A 22 -13.96 1.14 11.77
C MET A 22 -13.33 0.02 10.98
N PHE A 23 -12.36 -0.69 11.54
CA PHE A 23 -11.65 -1.79 10.91
C PHE A 23 -12.59 -2.95 10.49
N VAL A 24 -13.65 -3.21 11.25
CA VAL A 24 -14.68 -4.20 10.88
C VAL A 24 -15.64 -3.65 9.82
N ILE A 25 -16.13 -2.41 10.01
CA ILE A 25 -17.10 -1.78 9.10
C ILE A 25 -16.52 -1.63 7.68
N GLU A 26 -15.28 -1.17 7.57
CA GLU A 26 -14.58 -1.00 6.29
C GLU A 26 -14.53 -2.31 5.50
N MET A 27 -14.17 -3.41 6.15
CA MET A 27 -14.09 -4.71 5.51
C MET A 27 -15.47 -5.30 5.18
N LEU A 28 -16.48 -5.01 6.01
CA LEU A 28 -17.86 -5.37 5.70
C LEU A 28 -18.37 -4.64 4.46
N VAL A 29 -18.13 -3.32 4.38
CA VAL A 29 -18.49 -2.51 3.21
C VAL A 29 -17.76 -3.02 1.96
N PHE A 30 -16.46 -3.34 2.08
CA PHE A 30 -15.69 -3.96 1.01
C PHE A 30 -16.36 -5.26 0.51
N ALA A 31 -16.71 -6.17 1.43
CA ALA A 31 -17.32 -7.45 1.08
C ALA A 31 -18.69 -7.28 0.40
N VAL A 32 -19.51 -6.32 0.85
CA VAL A 32 -20.82 -6.01 0.24
C VAL A 32 -20.64 -5.50 -1.19
N PHE A 33 -19.73 -4.55 -1.41
CA PHE A 33 -19.46 -4.05 -2.76
C PHE A 33 -18.83 -5.12 -3.67
N LEU A 34 -18.03 -6.02 -3.12
CA LEU A 34 -17.43 -7.13 -3.86
C LEU A 34 -18.51 -8.13 -4.34
N VAL A 35 -19.48 -8.46 -3.47
CA VAL A 35 -20.65 -9.30 -3.87
C VAL A 35 -21.46 -8.61 -4.96
N ALA A 36 -21.77 -7.31 -4.78
CA ALA A 36 -22.49 -6.53 -5.78
C ALA A 36 -21.75 -6.48 -7.12
N LEU A 37 -20.42 -6.37 -7.08
CA LEU A 37 -19.57 -6.35 -8.26
C LEU A 37 -19.63 -7.67 -9.04
N ALA A 38 -19.61 -8.82 -8.35
CA ALA A 38 -19.68 -10.14 -9.00
C ALA A 38 -20.98 -10.33 -9.80
N VAL A 39 -22.06 -9.64 -9.41
CA VAL A 39 -23.38 -9.71 -10.07
C VAL A 39 -23.71 -8.44 -10.88
N ALA A 40 -22.77 -7.58 -11.14
CA ALA A 40 -22.99 -6.31 -11.82
C ALA A 40 -23.69 -6.49 -13.17
N PRO A 41 -24.87 -5.86 -13.41
CA PRO A 41 -25.67 -6.11 -14.61
C PRO A 41 -25.18 -5.33 -15.83
N SER A 42 -24.43 -4.26 -15.64
CA SER A 42 -23.91 -3.41 -16.72
C SER A 42 -22.58 -2.74 -16.34
N PHE A 43 -21.91 -2.18 -17.36
CA PHE A 43 -20.64 -1.48 -17.17
C PHE A 43 -20.74 -0.31 -16.16
N GLY A 44 -21.82 0.45 -16.19
CA GLY A 44 -22.02 1.54 -15.22
C GLY A 44 -22.08 1.06 -13.77
N TRP A 45 -22.78 -0.04 -13.50
CA TRP A 45 -22.83 -0.68 -12.19
C TRP A 45 -21.48 -1.25 -11.79
N LEU A 46 -20.75 -1.86 -12.74
CA LEU A 46 -19.40 -2.35 -12.51
C LEU A 46 -18.48 -1.22 -12.01
N VAL A 47 -18.47 -0.08 -12.71
CA VAL A 47 -17.68 1.11 -12.32
C VAL A 47 -18.11 1.63 -10.94
N PHE A 48 -19.42 1.71 -10.69
CA PHE A 48 -19.94 2.15 -9.40
C PHE A 48 -19.52 1.23 -8.25
N PHE A 49 -19.63 -0.08 -8.42
CA PHE A 49 -19.24 -1.04 -7.37
C PHE A 49 -17.71 -1.10 -7.19
N LEU A 50 -16.92 -1.00 -8.26
CA LEU A 50 -15.46 -0.86 -8.16
C LEU A 50 -15.05 0.42 -7.42
N PHE A 51 -15.77 1.52 -7.66
CA PHE A 51 -15.54 2.74 -6.89
C PHE A 51 -15.84 2.53 -5.40
N GLY A 52 -16.92 1.84 -5.05
CA GLY A 52 -17.27 1.50 -3.67
C GLY A 52 -16.24 0.58 -2.99
N VAL A 53 -15.76 -0.45 -3.69
CA VAL A 53 -14.62 -1.28 -3.26
C VAL A 53 -13.39 -0.41 -2.98
N GLY A 54 -13.10 0.53 -3.88
CA GLY A 54 -12.00 1.48 -3.71
C GLY A 54 -12.17 2.35 -2.46
N VAL A 55 -13.37 2.91 -2.21
CA VAL A 55 -13.65 3.73 -1.01
C VAL A 55 -13.39 2.93 0.27
N ALA A 56 -13.84 1.69 0.33
CA ALA A 56 -13.61 0.83 1.50
C ALA A 56 -12.12 0.56 1.73
N LEU A 57 -11.37 0.21 0.69
CA LEU A 57 -9.93 0.00 0.76
C LEU A 57 -9.18 1.28 1.16
N GLY A 58 -9.61 2.44 0.65
CA GLY A 58 -8.99 3.72 0.99
C GLY A 58 -9.08 4.06 2.47
N CYS A 59 -10.19 3.72 3.12
CA CYS A 59 -10.38 3.86 4.56
C CYS A 59 -9.52 2.86 5.35
N ASP A 60 -9.39 1.64 4.86
CA ASP A 60 -8.67 0.54 5.52
C ASP A 60 -7.16 0.82 5.66
N TYR A 61 -6.53 1.47 4.69
CA TYR A 61 -5.08 1.74 4.72
C TYR A 61 -4.59 2.44 6.00
N PRO A 62 -5.11 3.62 6.37
CA PRO A 62 -4.69 4.29 7.60
C PRO A 62 -5.17 3.55 8.85
N THR A 63 -6.36 2.94 8.84
CA THR A 63 -6.91 2.22 9.99
C THR A 63 -6.10 0.97 10.33
N ALA A 64 -5.76 0.16 9.32
CA ALA A 64 -4.93 -1.03 9.50
C ALA A 64 -3.55 -0.67 10.07
N HIS A 65 -2.91 0.37 9.52
CA HIS A 65 -1.62 0.85 10.04
C HIS A 65 -1.72 1.26 11.50
N LEU A 66 -2.75 2.00 11.91
CA LEU A 66 -2.97 2.44 13.29
C LEU A 66 -3.19 1.25 14.22
N VAL A 67 -4.08 0.32 13.87
CA VAL A 67 -4.37 -0.88 14.66
C VAL A 67 -3.09 -1.66 14.93
N ILE A 68 -2.28 -1.89 13.91
CA ILE A 68 -1.04 -2.65 14.04
C ILE A 68 0.00 -1.86 14.85
N SER A 69 0.26 -0.61 14.50
CA SER A 69 1.33 0.20 15.11
C SER A 69 1.07 0.54 16.58
N GLU A 70 -0.19 0.69 16.99
CA GLU A 70 -0.58 0.94 18.38
C GLU A 70 -0.54 -0.32 19.26
N SER A 71 -0.58 -1.51 18.66
CA SER A 71 -0.58 -2.79 19.36
C SER A 71 0.81 -3.42 19.51
N ILE A 72 1.86 -2.84 18.90
CA ILE A 72 3.19 -3.43 18.78
C ILE A 72 4.25 -2.56 19.47
N PRO A 73 5.23 -3.19 20.19
CA PRO A 73 6.37 -2.47 20.77
C PRO A 73 7.19 -1.73 19.70
N SER A 74 7.76 -0.57 20.06
CA SER A 74 8.53 0.30 19.16
C SER A 74 9.71 -0.40 18.50
N ARG A 75 10.31 -1.39 19.17
CA ARG A 75 11.50 -2.12 18.70
C ARG A 75 11.25 -2.92 17.42
N ASP A 76 10.11 -3.62 17.32
CA ASP A 76 9.80 -4.56 16.24
C ASP A 76 8.70 -4.04 15.31
N ARG A 77 8.30 -2.76 15.47
CA ARG A 77 7.17 -2.17 14.74
C ARG A 77 7.36 -2.23 13.24
N GLY A 78 8.51 -1.80 12.73
CA GLY A 78 8.78 -1.80 11.30
C GLY A 78 8.64 -3.20 10.71
N LYS A 79 9.25 -4.19 11.34
CA LYS A 79 9.18 -5.59 10.93
C LYS A 79 7.75 -6.13 10.89
N LEU A 80 6.94 -5.86 11.90
CA LEU A 80 5.59 -6.42 12.00
C LEU A 80 4.57 -5.68 11.11
N VAL A 81 4.68 -4.35 11.00
CA VAL A 81 3.86 -3.57 10.06
C VAL A 81 4.15 -3.98 8.61
N LEU A 82 5.42 -4.10 8.24
CA LEU A 82 5.79 -4.56 6.89
C LEU A 82 5.49 -6.04 6.70
N GLY A 83 5.54 -6.87 7.74
CA GLY A 83 5.09 -8.27 7.69
C GLY A 83 3.60 -8.38 7.33
N ALA A 84 2.76 -7.53 7.92
CA ALA A 84 1.35 -7.44 7.53
C ALA A 84 1.19 -6.91 6.09
N PHE A 85 1.96 -5.90 5.72
CA PHE A 85 1.95 -5.35 4.36
C PHE A 85 2.43 -6.36 3.30
N ALA A 86 3.30 -7.33 3.66
CA ALA A 86 3.79 -8.38 2.75
C ALA A 86 2.66 -9.26 2.18
N PHE A 87 1.53 -9.38 2.89
CA PHE A 87 0.35 -10.09 2.37
C PHE A 87 -0.21 -9.47 1.09
N GLN A 88 0.06 -8.19 0.81
CA GLN A 88 -0.29 -7.57 -0.47
C GLN A 88 0.41 -8.27 -1.64
N ALA A 89 1.71 -8.53 -1.55
CA ALA A 89 2.46 -9.22 -2.60
C ALA A 89 2.01 -10.68 -2.76
N VAL A 90 1.73 -11.36 -1.65
CA VAL A 90 1.16 -12.71 -1.65
C VAL A 90 -0.22 -12.71 -2.32
N GLY A 91 -1.07 -11.73 -1.98
CA GLY A 91 -2.40 -11.57 -2.57
C GLY A 91 -2.34 -11.29 -4.08
N ALA A 92 -1.38 -10.48 -4.54
CA ALA A 92 -1.16 -10.24 -5.96
C ALA A 92 -0.83 -11.54 -6.71
N LEU A 93 0.13 -12.33 -6.22
CA LEU A 93 0.49 -13.61 -6.83
C LEU A 93 -0.70 -14.59 -6.87
N PHE A 94 -1.44 -14.72 -5.76
CA PHE A 94 -2.63 -15.59 -5.74
C PHE A 94 -3.72 -15.08 -6.67
N GLY A 95 -3.96 -13.78 -6.73
CA GLY A 95 -4.93 -13.15 -7.63
C GLY A 95 -4.60 -13.42 -9.10
N THR A 96 -3.35 -13.22 -9.48
CA THR A 96 -2.85 -13.51 -10.83
C THR A 96 -2.97 -14.99 -11.18
N ALA A 97 -2.58 -15.90 -10.27
CA ALA A 97 -2.69 -17.33 -10.47
C ALA A 97 -4.15 -17.81 -10.61
N ILE A 98 -5.05 -17.31 -9.78
CA ILE A 98 -6.49 -17.64 -9.87
C ILE A 98 -7.08 -17.07 -11.16
N GLY A 99 -6.73 -15.84 -11.54
CA GLY A 99 -7.16 -15.23 -12.80
C GLY A 99 -6.73 -16.06 -14.01
N TYR A 100 -5.47 -16.49 -14.03
CA TYR A 100 -4.94 -17.38 -15.06
C TYR A 100 -5.70 -18.71 -15.12
N LEU A 101 -5.89 -19.38 -13.98
CA LEU A 101 -6.60 -20.67 -13.91
C LEU A 101 -8.04 -20.55 -14.39
N ILE A 102 -8.74 -19.48 -14.05
CA ILE A 102 -10.12 -19.25 -14.50
C ILE A 102 -10.14 -19.05 -16.01
N LEU A 103 -9.30 -18.19 -16.56
CA LEU A 103 -9.25 -17.91 -18.01
C LEU A 103 -8.83 -19.13 -18.83
N ALA A 104 -7.87 -19.92 -18.33
CA ALA A 104 -7.42 -21.14 -19.00
C ALA A 104 -8.50 -22.22 -19.07
N ASN A 105 -9.41 -22.28 -18.08
CA ASN A 105 -10.47 -23.30 -18.05
C ASN A 105 -11.85 -22.79 -18.54
N ILE A 106 -12.10 -21.49 -18.42
CA ILE A 106 -13.37 -20.83 -18.79
C ILE A 106 -13.03 -19.58 -19.64
N PRO A 107 -12.68 -19.76 -20.92
CA PRO A 107 -12.29 -18.65 -21.79
C PRO A 107 -13.51 -17.87 -22.32
N GLU A 108 -14.33 -17.35 -21.42
CA GLU A 108 -15.56 -16.63 -21.71
C GLU A 108 -15.48 -15.18 -21.22
N LEU A 109 -16.17 -14.26 -21.92
CA LEU A 109 -16.25 -12.85 -21.53
C LEU A 109 -16.83 -12.64 -20.12
N GLY A 110 -17.63 -13.59 -19.61
CA GLY A 110 -18.22 -13.56 -18.26
C GLY A 110 -17.28 -14.01 -17.15
N ALA A 111 -16.12 -14.57 -17.46
CA ALA A 111 -15.19 -15.18 -16.50
C ALA A 111 -14.73 -14.22 -15.39
N TRP A 112 -14.66 -12.91 -15.67
CA TRP A 112 -14.32 -11.89 -14.68
C TRP A 112 -15.25 -11.88 -13.45
N ARG A 113 -16.53 -12.27 -13.60
CA ARG A 113 -17.47 -12.40 -12.46
C ARG A 113 -17.02 -13.47 -11.49
N LEU A 114 -16.55 -14.59 -12.02
CA LEU A 114 -16.03 -15.69 -11.19
C LEU A 114 -14.73 -15.27 -10.48
N MET A 115 -13.87 -14.47 -11.12
CA MET A 115 -12.66 -13.95 -10.48
C MET A 115 -13.00 -13.12 -9.24
N TYR A 116 -13.99 -12.22 -9.32
CA TYR A 116 -14.44 -11.46 -8.16
C TYR A 116 -15.20 -12.33 -7.13
N ALA A 117 -15.99 -13.30 -7.59
CA ALA A 117 -16.72 -14.19 -6.70
C ALA A 117 -15.78 -15.04 -5.80
N VAL A 118 -14.66 -15.51 -6.33
CA VAL A 118 -13.67 -16.26 -5.56
C VAL A 118 -13.06 -15.42 -4.43
N VAL A 119 -12.90 -14.11 -4.64
CA VAL A 119 -12.34 -13.19 -3.62
C VAL A 119 -13.33 -12.95 -2.46
N ILE A 120 -14.61 -13.22 -2.63
CA ILE A 120 -15.62 -13.05 -1.56
C ILE A 120 -15.31 -13.97 -0.36
N ALA A 121 -14.87 -15.20 -0.59
CA ALA A 121 -14.58 -16.15 0.49
C ALA A 121 -13.48 -15.66 1.43
N PRO A 122 -12.27 -15.26 0.96
CA PRO A 122 -11.24 -14.66 1.83
C PRO A 122 -11.71 -13.33 2.44
N ALA A 123 -12.50 -12.51 1.73
CA ALA A 123 -13.03 -11.26 2.30
C ALA A 123 -13.92 -11.52 3.51
N VAL A 124 -14.85 -12.47 3.41
CA VAL A 124 -15.72 -12.87 4.54
C VAL A 124 -14.89 -13.43 5.70
N LEU A 125 -13.89 -14.28 5.41
CA LEU A 125 -12.99 -14.81 6.43
C LEU A 125 -12.26 -13.68 7.19
N ILE A 126 -11.82 -12.65 6.48
CA ILE A 126 -11.16 -11.48 7.10
C ILE A 126 -12.17 -10.68 7.94
N VAL A 127 -13.42 -10.49 7.50
CA VAL A 127 -14.47 -9.86 8.31
C VAL A 127 -14.62 -10.59 9.63
N ILE A 128 -14.75 -11.93 9.59
CA ILE A 128 -14.88 -12.77 10.78
C ILE A 128 -13.63 -12.62 11.67
N ALA A 129 -12.43 -12.70 11.10
CA ALA A 129 -11.18 -12.56 11.85
C ALA A 129 -11.07 -11.19 12.55
N ARG A 130 -11.51 -10.10 11.91
CA ARG A 130 -11.50 -8.75 12.48
C ARG A 130 -12.45 -8.58 13.68
N LEU A 131 -13.48 -9.42 13.82
CA LEU A 131 -14.36 -9.40 15.00
C LEU A 131 -13.62 -9.77 16.29
N PHE A 132 -12.51 -10.52 16.20
CA PHE A 132 -11.72 -10.97 17.33
C PHE A 132 -10.56 -10.02 17.70
N ILE A 133 -10.39 -8.91 16.97
CA ILE A 133 -9.35 -7.92 17.26
C ILE A 133 -9.79 -7.06 18.46
N SER A 134 -8.84 -6.78 19.35
CA SER A 134 -8.99 -5.89 20.49
C SER A 134 -8.97 -4.42 20.06
N ASP A 135 -9.63 -3.55 20.83
CA ASP A 135 -9.52 -2.10 20.62
C ASP A 135 -8.13 -1.60 21.07
N SER A 136 -7.70 -0.46 20.52
CA SER A 136 -6.45 0.18 20.91
C SER A 136 -6.53 0.71 22.33
N GLY A 137 -5.63 0.24 23.22
CA GLY A 137 -5.51 0.76 24.57
C GLY A 137 -5.19 2.26 24.61
N GLN A 138 -4.41 2.77 23.64
CA GLN A 138 -4.08 4.19 23.52
C GLN A 138 -5.32 5.02 23.14
N TRP A 139 -6.16 4.53 22.22
CA TRP A 139 -7.40 5.20 21.84
C TRP A 139 -8.40 5.24 23.02
N LEU A 140 -8.58 4.13 23.73
CA LEU A 140 -9.44 4.04 24.91
C LEU A 140 -9.00 5.02 26.00
N MET A 141 -7.70 5.13 26.25
CA MET A 141 -7.12 6.07 27.21
C MET A 141 -7.41 7.53 26.81
N SER A 142 -7.22 7.88 25.55
CA SER A 142 -7.45 9.24 25.04
C SER A 142 -8.92 9.67 25.12
N HIS A 143 -9.85 8.71 25.19
CA HIS A 143 -11.30 8.95 25.34
C HIS A 143 -11.82 8.75 26.77
N GLY A 144 -10.91 8.67 27.77
CA GLY A 144 -11.28 8.54 29.18
C GLY A 144 -11.82 7.16 29.60
N ARG A 145 -11.76 6.14 28.71
CA ARG A 145 -12.26 4.77 28.94
C ARG A 145 -11.20 3.90 29.60
N ARG A 146 -10.65 4.37 30.72
CA ARG A 146 -9.50 3.78 31.42
C ARG A 146 -9.71 2.30 31.80
N ALA A 147 -10.85 1.98 32.39
CA ALA A 147 -11.13 0.61 32.83
C ALA A 147 -11.18 -0.41 31.67
N GLU A 148 -11.60 0.04 30.49
CA GLU A 148 -11.60 -0.77 29.29
C GLU A 148 -10.19 -0.90 28.70
N ALA A 149 -9.41 0.20 28.71
CA ALA A 149 -8.01 0.17 28.30
C ALA A 149 -7.19 -0.83 29.16
N GLU A 150 -7.40 -0.85 30.47
CA GLU A 150 -6.75 -1.79 31.39
C GLU A 150 -7.11 -3.25 31.05
N ARG A 151 -8.39 -3.53 30.77
CA ARG A 151 -8.86 -4.87 30.39
C ARG A 151 -8.26 -5.32 29.05
N GLU A 152 -8.24 -4.45 28.06
CA GLU A 152 -7.70 -4.81 26.74
C GLU A 152 -6.18 -4.99 26.77
N LEU A 153 -5.45 -4.16 27.52
CA LEU A 153 -4.02 -4.34 27.76
C LEU A 153 -3.72 -5.63 28.53
N GLN A 154 -4.49 -5.94 29.56
CA GLN A 154 -4.36 -7.19 30.29
C GLN A 154 -4.58 -8.39 29.39
N ARG A 155 -5.64 -8.38 28.58
CA ARG A 155 -5.96 -9.43 27.60
C ARG A 155 -4.86 -9.62 26.56
N LEU A 156 -4.22 -8.53 26.13
CA LEU A 156 -3.13 -8.56 25.16
C LEU A 156 -1.85 -9.14 25.77
N LEU A 157 -1.57 -8.84 27.05
CA LEU A 157 -0.41 -9.29 27.78
C LEU A 157 -0.57 -10.71 28.34
N GLU A 158 -1.77 -11.19 28.64
CA GLU A 158 -2.04 -12.56 29.08
C GLU A 158 -1.65 -13.65 28.07
N ARG A 159 -1.37 -13.25 26.82
CA ARG A 159 -0.95 -14.18 25.75
C ARG A 159 0.51 -14.61 25.85
N GLU A 160 1.33 -13.93 26.68
CA GLU A 160 2.75 -14.27 26.87
C GLU A 160 3.08 -14.39 28.37
N PRO A 161 3.50 -15.54 28.88
CA PRO A 161 3.95 -15.66 30.27
C PRO A 161 5.40 -15.14 30.46
N PRO A 162 5.79 -14.59 31.64
CA PRO A 162 5.00 -14.36 32.83
C PRO A 162 4.60 -12.90 33.00
N TYR A 163 3.31 -12.61 32.78
CA TYR A 163 2.81 -11.25 32.97
C TYR A 163 2.11 -11.04 34.31
N PRO A 164 2.08 -9.80 34.86
CA PRO A 164 1.39 -9.52 36.08
C PRO A 164 -0.11 -9.83 35.97
N LYS A 165 -0.65 -10.48 36.97
CA LYS A 165 -2.06 -10.90 37.04
C LYS A 165 -3.06 -9.72 37.05
N LYS A 166 -2.60 -8.50 37.33
CA LYS A 166 -3.39 -7.26 37.27
C LYS A 166 -2.52 -6.12 36.79
N ILE A 167 -3.02 -5.38 35.80
CA ILE A 167 -2.40 -4.18 35.27
C ILE A 167 -3.20 -2.99 35.79
N HIS A 168 -2.51 -2.11 36.52
CA HIS A 168 -3.03 -0.79 36.84
C HIS A 168 -2.26 0.23 36.04
N LEU A 169 -2.94 0.95 35.13
CA LEU A 169 -2.36 2.10 34.48
C LEU A 169 -2.11 3.15 35.56
N ALA A 170 -0.84 3.50 35.78
CA ALA A 170 -0.49 4.58 36.67
C ALA A 170 -1.35 5.81 36.33
N GLU A 171 -1.94 6.43 37.37
CA GLU A 171 -2.35 7.80 37.17
C GLU A 171 -1.09 8.50 36.73
N VAL A 172 -1.11 9.06 35.51
CA VAL A 172 -0.17 10.12 35.19
C VAL A 172 -0.49 11.15 36.23
N ALA A 173 0.17 11.01 37.42
CA ALA A 173 0.16 12.04 38.43
C ALA A 173 0.42 13.29 37.60
N SER A 174 -0.42 14.28 37.79
CA SER A 174 -0.28 15.63 37.22
C SER A 174 1.10 16.13 37.68
N ALA A 175 2.13 15.42 37.22
CA ALA A 175 3.51 15.75 37.39
C ALA A 175 3.72 17.01 36.60
N SER A 176 3.66 18.06 37.33
CA SER A 176 3.82 19.45 36.94
C SER A 176 2.70 19.94 36.03
N SER A 177 1.75 20.62 36.67
CA SER A 177 0.98 21.74 36.19
C SER A 177 1.82 22.67 35.28
N THR A 178 2.14 22.20 34.12
CA THR A 178 2.50 23.03 33.00
C THR A 178 1.40 22.82 31.96
N ARG A 179 0.32 23.57 32.17
CA ARG A 179 -0.80 23.83 31.27
C ARG A 179 -1.40 22.62 30.59
N GLY A 180 -2.60 22.24 31.03
CA GLY A 180 -3.45 21.25 30.39
C GLY A 180 -3.53 21.45 28.89
N HIS A 181 -2.71 20.72 28.17
CA HIS A 181 -2.95 20.40 26.80
C HIS A 181 -3.90 19.19 26.80
N GLN A 182 -5.18 19.42 27.04
CA GLN A 182 -6.19 18.64 26.34
C GLN A 182 -5.75 18.71 24.88
N THR A 183 -5.25 17.62 24.34
CA THR A 183 -4.86 17.54 22.93
C THR A 183 -6.11 17.80 22.11
N ARG A 184 -6.28 19.05 21.66
CA ARG A 184 -7.35 19.40 20.72
C ARG A 184 -7.23 18.42 19.56
N PRO A 185 -8.35 17.82 19.10
CA PRO A 185 -8.31 16.98 17.92
C PRO A 185 -7.66 17.77 16.80
N GLY A 186 -6.57 17.24 16.24
CA GLY A 186 -5.80 17.93 15.23
C GLY A 186 -6.65 18.27 14.02
N ARG A 187 -6.39 19.41 13.39
CA ARG A 187 -7.09 19.87 12.19
C ARG A 187 -6.32 19.45 10.94
N TRP A 188 -6.98 19.36 9.80
CA TRP A 188 -6.32 19.12 8.50
C TRP A 188 -5.27 20.19 8.17
N SER A 189 -5.50 21.44 8.56
CA SER A 189 -4.54 22.55 8.40
C SER A 189 -3.22 22.30 9.14
N ASP A 190 -3.21 21.50 10.19
CA ASP A 190 -2.02 21.23 10.98
C ASP A 190 -0.97 20.40 10.21
N LEU A 191 -1.39 19.70 9.15
CA LEU A 191 -0.47 18.98 8.26
C LEU A 191 0.48 19.94 7.51
N PHE A 192 0.01 21.16 7.21
CA PHE A 192 0.72 22.13 6.36
C PHE A 192 1.43 23.23 7.15
N ASN A 193 1.35 23.21 8.47
CA ASN A 193 2.05 24.18 9.31
C ASN A 193 3.58 23.98 9.24
N ALA A 194 4.35 24.97 9.68
CA ALA A 194 5.81 24.96 9.62
C ALA A 194 6.45 23.74 10.32
N LYS A 195 5.80 23.21 11.37
CA LYS A 195 6.29 22.08 12.15
C LYS A 195 6.11 20.74 11.39
N ASN A 196 4.98 20.55 10.72
CA ASN A 196 4.59 19.27 10.13
C ASN A 196 4.79 19.20 8.61
N ARG A 197 4.97 20.34 7.91
CA ARG A 197 5.13 20.37 6.43
C ARG A 197 6.22 19.44 5.92
N ARG A 198 7.33 19.30 6.67
CA ARG A 198 8.43 18.41 6.31
C ARG A 198 7.99 16.95 6.34
N ALA A 199 7.25 16.55 7.36
CA ALA A 199 6.69 15.21 7.47
C ALA A 199 5.63 14.95 6.37
N THR A 200 4.80 15.96 6.08
CA THR A 200 3.78 15.86 5.02
C THR A 200 4.42 15.67 3.65
N ILE A 201 5.45 16.43 3.30
CA ILE A 201 6.18 16.28 2.03
C ILE A 201 6.83 14.89 1.97
N LEU A 202 7.54 14.47 3.02
CA LEU A 202 8.23 13.18 3.07
C LEU A 202 7.26 11.99 2.93
N ALA A 203 6.08 12.06 3.56
CA ALA A 203 5.09 11.00 3.50
C ALA A 203 4.35 10.95 2.15
N SER A 204 4.08 12.11 1.53
CA SER A 204 3.18 12.21 0.38
C SER A 204 3.90 12.17 -0.96
N VAL A 205 4.92 13.00 -1.16
CA VAL A 205 5.55 13.17 -2.48
C VAL A 205 6.30 11.92 -2.93
N PRO A 206 7.15 11.27 -2.11
CA PRO A 206 7.79 10.02 -2.51
C PRO A 206 6.76 8.91 -2.80
N TRP A 207 5.67 8.83 -2.06
CA TRP A 207 4.63 7.82 -2.30
C TRP A 207 3.88 8.08 -3.61
N PHE A 208 3.58 9.34 -3.92
CA PHE A 208 3.02 9.71 -5.22
C PHE A 208 3.93 9.31 -6.39
N LEU A 209 5.23 9.60 -6.29
CA LEU A 209 6.22 9.26 -7.31
C LEU A 209 6.40 7.74 -7.44
N GLN A 210 6.33 7.01 -6.33
CA GLN A 210 6.34 5.55 -6.31
C GLN A 210 5.11 4.98 -7.00
N ASP A 211 3.91 5.49 -6.70
CA ASP A 211 2.66 5.01 -7.31
C ASP A 211 2.64 5.29 -8.83
N LEU A 212 3.14 6.44 -9.29
CA LEU A 212 3.33 6.70 -10.72
C LEU A 212 4.14 5.59 -11.40
N ALA A 213 5.28 5.21 -10.82
CA ALA A 213 6.15 4.19 -11.41
C ALA A 213 5.55 2.79 -11.28
N THR A 214 5.04 2.42 -10.11
CA THR A 214 4.56 1.06 -9.82
C THR A 214 3.29 0.72 -10.59
N TYR A 215 2.30 1.63 -10.63
CA TYR A 215 1.08 1.39 -11.40
C TYR A 215 1.34 1.52 -12.90
N GLY A 216 2.30 2.37 -13.32
CA GLY A 216 2.71 2.47 -14.70
C GLY A 216 3.33 1.18 -15.20
N ILE A 217 4.36 0.70 -14.53
CA ILE A 217 5.01 -0.55 -14.90
C ILE A 217 4.05 -1.73 -14.74
N GLY A 218 3.30 -1.83 -13.63
CA GLY A 218 2.38 -2.95 -13.39
C GLY A 218 1.32 -3.14 -14.46
N ILE A 219 0.77 -2.04 -15.02
CA ILE A 219 -0.23 -2.10 -16.09
C ILE A 219 0.41 -2.52 -17.42
N PHE A 220 1.63 -2.08 -17.70
CA PHE A 220 2.26 -2.27 -19.02
C PHE A 220 3.27 -3.41 -19.08
N THR A 221 3.74 -3.94 -17.95
CA THR A 221 4.65 -5.10 -17.92
C THR A 221 4.10 -6.29 -18.72
N PRO A 222 2.84 -6.73 -18.56
CA PRO A 222 2.30 -7.81 -19.35
C PRO A 222 2.36 -7.55 -20.87
N THR A 223 2.04 -6.32 -21.29
CA THR A 223 2.06 -5.93 -22.70
C THR A 223 3.48 -5.92 -23.25
N ILE A 224 4.44 -5.36 -22.51
CA ILE A 224 5.84 -5.29 -22.95
C ILE A 224 6.45 -6.71 -23.02
N LEU A 225 6.20 -7.55 -22.00
CA LEU A 225 6.71 -8.92 -21.99
C LEU A 225 6.12 -9.77 -23.10
N SER A 226 4.81 -9.65 -23.39
CA SER A 226 4.18 -10.42 -24.45
C SER A 226 4.70 -10.07 -25.85
N HIS A 227 5.02 -8.82 -26.09
CA HIS A 227 5.67 -8.38 -27.34
C HIS A 227 7.10 -8.95 -27.48
N THR A 228 7.80 -9.11 -26.35
CA THR A 228 9.21 -9.56 -26.38
C THR A 228 9.36 -11.08 -26.47
N ILE A 229 8.40 -11.86 -25.91
CA ILE A 229 8.43 -13.34 -25.90
C ILE A 229 8.06 -13.93 -27.30
N GLY A 230 7.82 -13.09 -28.32
CA GLY A 230 7.59 -13.55 -29.69
C GLY A 230 6.17 -14.03 -29.99
N HIS A 231 5.25 -13.80 -29.07
CA HIS A 231 3.84 -13.91 -29.39
C HIS A 231 3.44 -12.62 -30.13
N GLU A 232 3.40 -12.65 -31.45
CA GLU A 232 2.70 -11.63 -32.24
C GLU A 232 1.25 -11.58 -31.75
N ILE A 233 0.98 -10.68 -30.79
CA ILE A 233 -0.38 -10.36 -30.42
C ILE A 233 -0.90 -9.53 -31.57
N THR A 234 -1.38 -10.22 -32.60
CA THR A 234 -2.27 -9.63 -33.59
C THR A 234 -3.35 -8.87 -32.84
N THR A 235 -3.63 -7.65 -33.28
CA THR A 235 -4.72 -6.83 -32.74
C THR A 235 -5.92 -7.74 -32.51
N ALA A 236 -6.32 -7.91 -31.23
CA ALA A 236 -7.33 -8.90 -30.86
C ALA A 236 -8.67 -8.49 -31.50
N GLN A 237 -8.98 -9.08 -32.67
CA GLN A 237 -10.19 -8.80 -33.43
C GLN A 237 -11.37 -9.66 -32.96
N ASN A 238 -11.13 -10.62 -32.06
CA ASN A 238 -12.15 -11.51 -31.51
C ASN A 238 -11.90 -11.81 -30.01
N VAL A 239 -12.90 -12.40 -29.37
CA VAL A 239 -12.88 -12.75 -27.94
C VAL A 239 -11.71 -13.68 -27.60
N ALA A 240 -11.41 -14.65 -28.47
CA ALA A 240 -10.30 -15.59 -28.26
C ALA A 240 -8.95 -14.87 -28.22
N GLY A 241 -8.74 -13.87 -29.08
CA GLY A 241 -7.54 -13.05 -29.07
C GLY A 241 -7.41 -12.19 -27.80
N VAL A 242 -8.53 -11.65 -27.26
CA VAL A 242 -8.51 -10.92 -25.97
C VAL A 242 -8.10 -11.86 -24.85
N VAL A 243 -8.72 -13.03 -24.76
CA VAL A 243 -8.43 -14.03 -23.72
C VAL A 243 -6.98 -14.53 -23.82
N ALA A 244 -6.49 -14.81 -25.03
CA ALA A 244 -5.10 -15.25 -25.24
C ALA A 244 -4.10 -14.18 -24.78
N ARG A 245 -4.38 -12.90 -25.02
CA ARG A 245 -3.56 -11.78 -24.54
C ARG A 245 -3.56 -11.66 -23.04
N ASP A 246 -4.73 -11.82 -22.40
CA ASP A 246 -4.87 -11.75 -20.95
C ASP A 246 -4.14 -12.92 -20.26
N ILE A 247 -4.16 -14.12 -20.87
CA ILE A 247 -3.39 -15.29 -20.42
C ILE A 247 -1.89 -15.02 -20.51
N ALA A 248 -1.39 -14.54 -21.66
CA ALA A 248 0.03 -14.20 -21.82
C ALA A 248 0.49 -13.11 -20.84
N GLY A 249 -0.39 -12.12 -20.58
CA GLY A 249 -0.17 -11.11 -19.56
C GLY A 249 -0.02 -11.70 -18.16
N ALA A 250 -0.90 -12.63 -17.79
CA ALA A 250 -0.86 -13.31 -16.49
C ALA A 250 0.40 -14.20 -16.34
N GLU A 251 0.81 -14.89 -17.41
CA GLU A 251 2.08 -15.65 -17.43
C GLU A 251 3.30 -14.76 -17.21
N GLY A 252 3.37 -13.64 -17.93
CA GLY A 252 4.44 -12.66 -17.77
C GLY A 252 4.51 -12.07 -16.35
N ALA A 253 3.37 -11.72 -15.77
CA ALA A 253 3.27 -11.23 -14.40
C ALA A 253 3.71 -12.29 -13.39
N ALA A 254 3.32 -13.54 -13.57
CA ALA A 254 3.69 -14.64 -12.68
C ALA A 254 5.22 -14.88 -12.60
N LEU A 255 5.98 -14.50 -13.62
CA LEU A 255 7.46 -14.55 -13.60
C LEU A 255 8.08 -13.42 -12.77
N VAL A 256 7.42 -12.29 -12.68
CA VAL A 256 7.96 -11.07 -12.06
C VAL A 256 7.45 -10.89 -10.61
N ASP A 257 6.23 -11.31 -10.31
CA ASP A 257 5.60 -11.18 -8.99
C ASP A 257 6.39 -11.81 -7.83
N PRO A 258 7.11 -12.95 -7.98
CA PRO A 258 7.96 -13.49 -6.92
C PRO A 258 9.03 -12.50 -6.43
N LEU A 259 9.49 -11.58 -7.28
CA LEU A 259 10.46 -10.55 -6.91
C LEU A 259 9.85 -9.47 -6.01
N LEU A 260 8.54 -9.20 -6.15
CA LEU A 260 7.81 -8.36 -5.20
C LEU A 260 7.82 -8.98 -3.81
N ILE A 261 7.60 -10.30 -3.72
CA ILE A 261 7.64 -11.03 -2.44
C ILE A 261 9.08 -11.02 -1.87
N ALA A 262 10.08 -11.31 -2.67
CA ALA A 262 11.48 -11.26 -2.24
C ALA A 262 11.88 -9.86 -1.74
N GLY A 263 11.45 -8.80 -2.45
CA GLY A 263 11.70 -7.41 -2.07
C GLY A 263 11.07 -7.04 -0.73
N ILE A 264 9.78 -7.39 -0.52
CA ILE A 264 9.12 -7.07 0.75
C ILE A 264 9.67 -7.90 1.91
N LEU A 265 10.05 -9.15 1.71
CA LEU A 265 10.71 -9.94 2.75
C LEU A 265 12.06 -9.33 3.14
N ALA A 266 12.84 -8.88 2.16
CA ALA A 266 14.07 -8.14 2.43
C ALA A 266 13.79 -6.83 3.19
N ALA A 267 12.74 -6.08 2.85
CA ALA A 267 12.31 -4.89 3.58
C ALA A 267 11.95 -5.22 5.05
N VAL A 268 11.18 -6.28 5.30
CA VAL A 268 10.81 -6.76 6.65
C VAL A 268 12.06 -7.05 7.50
N LEU A 269 13.09 -7.67 6.91
CA LEU A 269 14.32 -8.02 7.60
C LEU A 269 15.25 -6.82 7.85
N LEU A 270 15.25 -5.84 6.95
CA LEU A 270 16.21 -4.75 6.93
C LEU A 270 15.66 -3.44 7.49
N ALA A 271 14.34 -3.20 7.51
CA ALA A 271 13.76 -1.92 7.90
C ALA A 271 14.21 -1.45 9.30
N ASP A 272 14.22 -2.33 10.27
CA ASP A 272 14.65 -2.01 11.63
C ASP A 272 16.19 -2.06 11.82
N ARG A 273 16.95 -2.54 10.83
CA ARG A 273 18.42 -2.58 10.84
C ARG A 273 19.06 -1.44 10.06
N ALA A 274 18.63 -1.22 8.84
CA ALA A 274 19.18 -0.20 7.93
C ALA A 274 18.55 1.19 8.09
N GLY A 275 17.29 1.24 8.57
CA GLY A 275 16.48 2.46 8.67
C GLY A 275 15.61 2.69 7.43
N ARG A 276 14.52 3.44 7.65
CA ARG A 276 13.48 3.66 6.63
C ARG A 276 14.00 4.51 5.48
N ILE A 277 14.66 5.60 5.80
CA ILE A 277 15.15 6.57 4.81
C ILE A 277 16.20 5.96 3.87
N ARG A 278 17.14 5.20 4.43
CA ARG A 278 18.20 4.58 3.60
C ARG A 278 17.61 3.56 2.63
N LEU A 279 16.69 2.71 3.09
CA LEU A 279 16.04 1.71 2.25
C LEU A 279 15.18 2.36 1.17
N GLN A 280 14.45 3.43 1.49
CA GLN A 280 13.64 4.15 0.52
C GLN A 280 14.49 4.80 -0.57
N VAL A 281 15.58 5.47 -0.21
CA VAL A 281 16.50 6.08 -1.18
C VAL A 281 17.17 5.02 -2.04
N LEU A 282 17.70 3.96 -1.43
CA LEU A 282 18.33 2.84 -2.16
C LEU A 282 17.34 2.17 -3.12
N GLY A 283 16.11 1.95 -2.67
CA GLY A 283 15.05 1.38 -3.48
C GLY A 283 14.71 2.25 -4.69
N PHE A 284 14.55 3.56 -4.51
CA PHE A 284 14.31 4.48 -5.62
C PHE A 284 15.45 4.49 -6.64
N ILE A 285 16.70 4.49 -6.18
CA ILE A 285 17.88 4.41 -7.06
C ILE A 285 17.89 3.08 -7.79
N GLY A 286 17.58 1.97 -7.11
CA GLY A 286 17.47 0.64 -7.72
C GLY A 286 16.33 0.55 -8.74
N CYS A 287 15.19 1.19 -8.47
CA CYS A 287 14.10 1.31 -9.44
C CYS A 287 14.55 2.08 -10.70
N ALA A 288 15.24 3.19 -10.54
CA ALA A 288 15.79 3.95 -11.66
C ALA A 288 16.80 3.12 -12.47
N ALA A 289 17.66 2.34 -11.80
CA ALA A 289 18.61 1.45 -12.46
C ALA A 289 17.90 0.32 -13.23
N GLY A 290 16.87 -0.31 -12.66
CA GLY A 290 16.07 -1.33 -13.33
C GLY A 290 15.39 -0.80 -14.60
N LEU A 291 14.78 0.39 -14.51
CA LEU A 291 14.15 1.05 -15.65
C LEU A 291 15.19 1.47 -16.72
N ALA A 292 16.40 1.87 -16.30
CA ALA A 292 17.48 2.18 -17.22
C ALA A 292 17.97 0.95 -17.99
N LEU A 293 18.03 -0.23 -17.35
CA LEU A 293 18.29 -1.49 -18.05
C LEU A 293 17.19 -1.78 -19.08
N GLY A 294 15.92 -1.58 -18.71
CA GLY A 294 14.78 -1.68 -19.63
C GLY A 294 14.86 -0.71 -20.81
N LEU A 295 15.40 0.50 -20.61
CA LEU A 295 15.61 1.48 -21.67
C LEU A 295 16.76 1.08 -22.62
N LEU A 296 17.85 0.54 -22.06
CA LEU A 296 19.01 0.10 -22.85
C LEU A 296 18.70 -1.05 -23.81
N GLN A 297 17.68 -1.86 -23.54
CA GLN A 297 17.28 -2.96 -24.41
C GLN A 297 16.92 -2.52 -25.84
N ALA A 298 16.44 -1.27 -26.00
CA ALA A 298 16.09 -0.73 -27.32
C ALA A 298 17.31 -0.60 -28.26
N HIS A 299 18.53 -0.58 -27.72
CA HIS A 299 19.78 -0.38 -28.43
C HIS A 299 20.65 -1.63 -28.47
N THR A 300 20.10 -2.82 -28.15
CA THR A 300 20.83 -4.07 -28.08
C THR A 300 20.12 -5.15 -28.89
N ASP A 301 20.92 -6.11 -29.39
CA ASP A 301 20.44 -7.27 -30.13
C ASP A 301 20.17 -8.46 -29.18
N GLU A 302 19.42 -9.47 -29.70
CA GLU A 302 19.20 -10.72 -28.98
C GLU A 302 20.53 -11.50 -28.81
N PRO A 303 20.76 -12.20 -27.67
CA PRO A 303 19.83 -12.42 -26.55
C PRO A 303 19.87 -11.32 -25.46
N TRP A 304 20.76 -10.36 -25.57
CA TRP A 304 20.94 -9.31 -24.54
C TRP A 304 19.71 -8.42 -24.37
N ARG A 305 18.99 -8.19 -25.45
CA ARG A 305 17.73 -7.41 -25.42
C ARG A 305 16.73 -7.99 -24.42
N THR A 306 16.43 -9.28 -24.57
CA THR A 306 15.51 -9.98 -23.65
C THR A 306 16.05 -10.01 -22.22
N MET A 307 17.35 -10.27 -22.02
CA MET A 307 17.98 -10.30 -20.69
C MET A 307 17.91 -8.93 -19.99
N LEU A 308 18.16 -7.83 -20.70
CA LEU A 308 18.10 -6.47 -20.13
C LEU A 308 16.68 -6.10 -19.75
N LEU A 309 15.69 -6.46 -20.59
CA LEU A 309 14.30 -6.18 -20.32
C LEU A 309 13.81 -6.91 -19.05
N PHE A 310 13.96 -8.24 -19.02
CA PHE A 310 13.54 -9.04 -17.86
C PHE A 310 14.34 -8.68 -16.61
N GLY A 311 15.65 -8.58 -16.69
CA GLY A 311 16.51 -8.20 -15.58
C GLY A 311 16.19 -6.83 -15.04
N GLY A 312 15.87 -5.88 -15.93
CA GLY A 312 15.43 -4.54 -15.57
C GLY A 312 14.11 -4.54 -14.79
N PHE A 313 13.08 -5.23 -15.29
CA PHE A 313 11.79 -5.33 -14.59
C PHE A 313 11.88 -6.14 -13.30
N MET A 314 12.65 -7.21 -13.26
CA MET A 314 12.91 -7.98 -12.04
C MET A 314 13.58 -7.10 -10.98
N LEU A 315 14.63 -6.36 -11.36
CA LEU A 315 15.29 -5.41 -10.46
C LEU A 315 14.33 -4.31 -9.97
N PHE A 316 13.53 -3.73 -10.87
CA PHE A 316 12.52 -2.74 -10.51
C PHE A 316 11.53 -3.29 -9.47
N ASN A 317 10.95 -4.47 -9.70
CA ASN A 317 9.96 -5.07 -8.79
C ASN A 317 10.57 -5.44 -7.44
N PHE A 318 11.77 -5.97 -7.40
CA PHE A 318 12.48 -6.22 -6.16
C PHE A 318 12.74 -4.92 -5.38
N MET A 319 13.31 -3.91 -6.05
CA MET A 319 13.71 -2.65 -5.43
C MET A 319 12.51 -1.77 -5.01
N THR A 320 11.41 -1.80 -5.75
CA THR A 320 10.19 -1.06 -5.38
C THR A 320 9.63 -1.58 -4.05
N ASN A 321 9.60 -2.88 -3.83
CA ASN A 321 9.10 -3.48 -2.59
C ASN A 321 10.13 -3.49 -1.44
N LEU A 322 11.42 -3.55 -1.73
CA LEU A 322 12.47 -3.34 -0.72
C LEU A 322 12.42 -1.92 -0.14
N GLY A 323 12.24 -0.95 -0.99
CA GLY A 323 12.36 0.48 -0.67
C GLY A 323 11.03 1.24 -0.77
N PRO A 324 10.73 1.89 -1.90
CA PRO A 324 9.67 2.89 -1.97
C PRO A 324 8.31 2.40 -1.51
N ASN A 325 7.82 1.27 -2.01
CA ASN A 325 6.49 0.76 -1.68
C ASN A 325 6.34 0.41 -0.19
N ALA A 326 7.35 -0.27 0.38
CA ALA A 326 7.35 -0.65 1.80
C ALA A 326 7.55 0.56 2.73
N GLN A 327 8.54 1.41 2.41
CA GLN A 327 8.95 2.47 3.34
C GLN A 327 8.01 3.68 3.30
N THR A 328 7.39 4.02 2.17
CA THR A 328 6.38 5.10 2.11
C THR A 328 5.17 4.77 2.98
N TYR A 329 4.70 3.52 2.93
CA TYR A 329 3.62 3.04 3.78
C TYR A 329 3.97 3.15 5.28
N LEU A 330 5.19 2.72 5.64
CA LEU A 330 5.65 2.75 7.02
C LEU A 330 5.83 4.19 7.53
N LEU A 331 6.50 5.04 6.75
CA LEU A 331 6.76 6.43 7.11
C LEU A 331 5.46 7.24 7.25
N ALA A 332 4.47 7.02 6.38
CA ALA A 332 3.19 7.73 6.45
C ALA A 332 2.48 7.53 7.80
N GLY A 333 2.65 6.37 8.43
CA GLY A 333 2.09 6.11 9.76
C GLY A 333 3.02 6.49 10.93
N GLU A 334 4.29 6.78 10.69
CA GLU A 334 5.28 7.02 11.75
C GLU A 334 5.71 8.49 11.91
N VAL A 335 5.69 9.30 10.83
CA VAL A 335 6.27 10.65 10.85
C VAL A 335 5.38 11.73 11.46
N PHE A 336 4.11 11.44 11.69
CA PHE A 336 3.16 12.42 12.22
C PHE A 336 2.94 12.30 13.73
N PRO A 337 2.73 13.43 14.44
CA PRO A 337 2.28 13.42 15.83
C PRO A 337 0.96 12.67 15.99
N THR A 338 0.75 12.05 17.16
CA THR A 338 -0.44 11.21 17.45
C THR A 338 -1.77 11.93 17.17
N SER A 339 -1.86 13.25 17.43
CA SER A 339 -3.09 14.04 17.24
C SER A 339 -3.55 14.20 15.78
N ILE A 340 -2.62 14.03 14.81
CA ILE A 340 -2.89 14.19 13.36
C ILE A 340 -2.42 12.97 12.54
N ARG A 341 -1.98 11.90 13.19
CA ARG A 341 -1.35 10.74 12.51
C ARG A 341 -2.27 10.07 11.51
N GLY A 342 -3.52 9.78 11.90
CA GLY A 342 -4.50 9.18 11.01
C GLY A 342 -4.81 10.07 9.79
N LYS A 343 -4.98 11.40 10.02
CA LYS A 343 -5.17 12.37 8.94
C LYS A 343 -3.95 12.49 8.04
N GLY A 344 -2.74 12.47 8.61
CA GLY A 344 -1.49 12.52 7.86
C GLY A 344 -1.28 11.29 6.98
N ALA A 345 -1.49 10.10 7.54
CA ALA A 345 -1.42 8.86 6.79
C ALA A 345 -2.47 8.78 5.68
N GLY A 346 -3.72 9.17 5.99
CA GLY A 346 -4.81 9.24 5.01
C GLY A 346 -4.53 10.23 3.88
N PHE A 347 -4.00 11.42 4.21
CA PHE A 347 -3.58 12.40 3.21
C PHE A 347 -2.47 11.86 2.31
N ALA A 348 -1.44 11.26 2.89
CA ALA A 348 -0.32 10.69 2.13
C ALA A 348 -0.79 9.58 1.18
N ALA A 349 -1.62 8.65 1.67
CA ALA A 349 -2.21 7.59 0.86
C ALA A 349 -3.10 8.14 -0.28
N ALA A 350 -3.93 9.14 0.01
CA ALA A 350 -4.77 9.77 -1.00
C ALA A 350 -3.95 10.48 -2.07
N PHE A 351 -2.92 11.22 -1.65
CA PHE A 351 -2.02 11.93 -2.57
C PHE A 351 -1.26 10.94 -3.46
N ALA A 352 -0.82 9.81 -2.92
CA ALA A 352 -0.22 8.72 -3.69
C ALA A 352 -1.16 8.20 -4.78
N LYS A 353 -2.46 8.01 -4.46
CA LYS A 353 -3.45 7.52 -5.42
C LYS A 353 -3.77 8.50 -6.55
N VAL A 354 -3.47 9.80 -6.39
CA VAL A 354 -3.45 10.72 -7.53
C VAL A 354 -2.43 10.26 -8.57
N GLY A 355 -1.24 9.81 -8.16
CA GLY A 355 -0.23 9.23 -9.05
C GLY A 355 -0.75 8.01 -9.81
N ALA A 356 -1.38 7.06 -9.12
CA ALA A 356 -1.97 5.88 -9.73
C ALA A 356 -3.07 6.23 -10.75
N VAL A 357 -3.93 7.21 -10.43
CA VAL A 357 -4.99 7.68 -11.36
C VAL A 357 -4.37 8.35 -12.59
N LEU A 358 -3.40 9.24 -12.39
CA LEU A 358 -2.70 9.90 -13.51
C LEU A 358 -2.06 8.88 -14.44
N THR A 359 -1.43 7.85 -13.88
CA THR A 359 -0.84 6.77 -14.66
C THR A 359 -1.85 6.08 -15.59
N ALA A 360 -3.03 5.74 -15.07
CA ALA A 360 -4.05 5.05 -15.86
C ALA A 360 -4.51 5.85 -17.10
N PHE A 361 -4.46 7.18 -17.04
CA PHE A 361 -4.89 8.05 -18.15
C PHE A 361 -3.74 8.56 -19.00
N VAL A 362 -2.62 8.94 -18.37
CA VAL A 362 -1.51 9.61 -19.06
C VAL A 362 -0.60 8.61 -19.76
N PHE A 363 -0.38 7.42 -19.18
CA PHE A 363 0.56 6.45 -19.76
C PHE A 363 0.13 5.92 -21.13
N PRO A 364 -1.13 5.49 -21.36
CA PRO A 364 -1.55 5.10 -22.70
C PRO A 364 -1.30 6.20 -23.72
N LEU A 365 -1.61 7.46 -23.33
CA LEU A 365 -1.41 8.60 -24.21
C LEU A 365 0.07 8.84 -24.54
N VAL A 366 0.95 8.79 -23.54
CA VAL A 366 2.40 8.96 -23.74
C VAL A 366 2.97 7.80 -24.53
N LEU A 367 2.54 6.57 -24.26
CA LEU A 367 2.99 5.38 -24.96
C LEU A 367 2.63 5.46 -26.46
N ASP A 368 1.43 5.91 -26.78
CA ASP A 368 0.90 6.01 -28.13
C ASP A 368 1.55 7.18 -28.92
N THR A 369 1.79 8.32 -28.27
CA THR A 369 2.30 9.54 -28.93
C THR A 369 3.82 9.66 -28.92
N ALA A 370 4.49 9.18 -27.87
CA ALA A 370 5.92 9.44 -27.63
C ALA A 370 6.76 8.16 -27.45
N GLY A 371 6.11 7.01 -27.40
CA GLY A 371 6.75 5.69 -27.32
C GLY A 371 7.26 5.30 -25.93
N THR A 372 7.74 4.05 -25.84
CA THR A 372 8.18 3.42 -24.59
C THR A 372 9.41 4.11 -23.98
N ASP A 373 10.32 4.59 -24.82
CA ASP A 373 11.60 5.16 -24.35
C ASP A 373 11.40 6.43 -23.54
N LEU A 374 10.53 7.36 -24.02
CA LEU A 374 10.20 8.58 -23.28
C LEU A 374 9.46 8.26 -21.98
N LEU A 375 8.59 7.26 -22.01
CA LEU A 375 7.88 6.80 -20.82
C LEU A 375 8.85 6.29 -19.75
N LEU A 376 9.76 5.37 -20.12
CA LEU A 376 10.77 4.83 -19.22
C LEU A 376 11.71 5.93 -18.70
N ALA A 377 12.16 6.84 -19.56
CA ALA A 377 12.98 7.99 -19.16
C ALA A 377 12.25 8.88 -18.13
N GLY A 378 10.96 9.13 -18.31
CA GLY A 378 10.12 9.86 -17.37
C GLY A 378 10.04 9.15 -16.00
N LEU A 379 9.88 7.81 -16.00
CA LEU A 379 9.83 7.03 -14.77
C LEU A 379 11.19 6.93 -14.07
N ILE A 380 12.29 6.92 -14.80
CA ILE A 380 13.64 7.05 -14.23
C ILE A 380 13.76 8.41 -13.52
N ALA A 381 13.36 9.49 -14.17
CA ALA A 381 13.40 10.83 -13.59
C ALA A 381 12.53 10.94 -12.32
N THR A 382 11.29 10.38 -12.32
CA THR A 382 10.42 10.38 -11.14
C THR A 382 11.02 9.54 -10.00
N SER A 383 11.67 8.41 -10.28
CA SER A 383 12.35 7.59 -9.29
C SER A 383 13.54 8.33 -8.67
N LEU A 384 14.38 8.98 -9.46
CA LEU A 384 15.50 9.80 -8.96
C LEU A 384 14.99 11.00 -8.13
N LEU A 385 13.90 11.65 -8.57
CA LEU A 385 13.26 12.71 -7.79
C LEU A 385 12.73 12.18 -6.45
N GLY A 386 12.14 10.97 -6.43
CA GLY A 386 11.71 10.31 -5.21
C GLY A 386 12.86 10.08 -4.21
N ALA A 387 14.01 9.62 -4.70
CA ALA A 387 15.22 9.48 -3.89
C ALA A 387 15.70 10.85 -3.35
N LEU A 388 15.72 11.88 -4.19
CA LEU A 388 16.15 13.23 -3.81
C LEU A 388 15.22 13.84 -2.75
N VAL A 389 13.91 13.80 -2.96
CA VAL A 389 12.92 14.33 -2.00
C VAL A 389 13.02 13.57 -0.68
N THR A 390 13.11 12.24 -0.71
CA THR A 390 13.30 11.44 0.49
C THR A 390 14.53 11.85 1.27
N TRP A 391 15.66 12.04 0.60
CA TRP A 391 16.91 12.43 1.22
C TRP A 391 16.87 13.86 1.77
N TRP A 392 16.26 14.78 1.06
CA TRP A 392 16.18 16.20 1.48
C TRP A 392 15.27 16.41 2.68
N PHE A 393 14.09 15.77 2.66
CA PHE A 393 13.09 15.89 3.73
C PHE A 393 13.18 14.79 4.79
N ARG A 394 14.25 13.99 4.82
CA ARG A 394 14.43 12.82 5.68
C ARG A 394 14.07 13.08 7.14
N ILE A 395 13.20 12.21 7.68
CA ILE A 395 12.88 12.06 9.10
C ILE A 395 13.01 10.56 9.37
N GLU A 396 14.08 10.17 10.08
CA GLU A 396 14.27 8.75 10.41
C GLU A 396 13.47 8.40 11.66
N THR A 397 12.63 7.35 11.54
CA THR A 397 11.71 6.91 12.59
C THR A 397 12.14 5.59 13.24
N ARG A 398 13.30 5.06 12.86
CA ARG A 398 13.84 3.82 13.39
C ARG A 398 14.04 3.89 14.90
N GLY A 399 13.33 3.02 15.64
CA GLY A 399 13.46 2.93 17.11
C GLY A 399 12.90 4.11 17.89
N VAL A 400 12.29 5.09 17.22
CA VAL A 400 11.68 6.26 17.86
C VAL A 400 10.33 5.87 18.45
N ASN A 401 10.06 6.32 19.69
CA ASN A 401 8.75 6.18 20.28
C ASN A 401 7.77 7.13 19.55
N LEU A 402 6.64 6.58 19.07
CA LEU A 402 5.64 7.36 18.33
C LEU A 402 5.06 8.54 19.12
N GLU A 403 5.09 8.49 20.45
CA GLU A 403 4.61 9.57 21.31
C GLU A 403 5.58 10.77 21.34
N GLU A 404 6.86 10.55 20.98
CA GLU A 404 7.89 11.58 20.94
C GLU A 404 8.00 12.26 19.57
N VAL A 405 7.38 11.68 18.55
CA VAL A 405 7.35 12.23 17.20
C VAL A 405 6.59 13.56 17.20
N GLY A 406 7.29 14.64 16.86
CA GLY A 406 6.69 15.97 16.76
C GLY A 406 6.74 16.82 18.05
N ARG A 407 7.44 16.36 19.12
CA ARG A 407 7.79 17.23 20.27
C ARG A 407 8.92 18.19 19.95
#